data_f1799cad5e68a61eddaeea299b2ea902
#
_entry.id   f1799cad5e68a61eddaeea299b2ea902
#
_cell.length_a   1.000
_cell.length_b   1.000
_cell.length_c   1.000
_cell.angle_alpha   90.00
_cell.angle_beta   90.00
_cell.angle_gamma   90.00
#
_symmetry.space_group_name_H-M   'P 1'
#
loop_
_entity.id
_entity.type
_entity.pdbx_description
1 polymer ?
#
loop_
_entity_poly.entity_id
_entity_poly.type
_entity_poly.pdbx_seq_one_letter_code
_entity_poly.pdbx_strand_id
1 'polypeptide(L)'
;LNLYIDFDNTIVNSSEVIVKMLNEKFRENKDWKKLRRYDFKDLFPSCSYWEIEKCFESDKMFEEIELFPEVYETLNSFKDKFDRMSVVTIGTDINLEKKMRFVKDRFSFDIELIGIKNDGRSNKGSVDMRNGVFIDDHIDCLHSSNAKVKILIKTSENSEWSKIEPNDDIYVVSNWYEIYSILDFITKNKEMYLWDTL
;
A
#
# COMPACT_ATOMS: atom_id res chain seq x y z
N LEU A 1 5.74 11.52 -15.78
CA LEU A 1 4.70 10.99 -14.89
C LEU A 1 5.32 9.95 -13.97
N ASN A 2 5.14 10.08 -12.65
CA ASN A 2 5.67 9.16 -11.65
C ASN A 2 4.58 8.16 -11.19
N LEU A 3 5.02 7.02 -10.63
CA LEU A 3 4.14 6.05 -10.00
C LEU A 3 4.54 5.89 -8.53
N TYR A 4 3.59 6.13 -7.64
CA TYR A 4 3.73 5.97 -6.19
C TYR A 4 2.80 4.85 -5.73
N ILE A 5 3.29 3.98 -4.84
CA ILE A 5 2.57 2.77 -4.46
C ILE A 5 2.75 2.55 -2.96
N ASP A 6 1.70 2.28 -2.22
CA ASP A 6 1.83 1.84 -0.84
C ASP A 6 2.39 0.42 -0.73
N PHE A 7 2.87 0.04 0.44
CA PHE A 7 3.44 -1.28 0.71
C PHE A 7 2.39 -2.24 1.29
N ASP A 8 1.86 -1.91 2.48
CA ASP A 8 1.00 -2.81 3.26
C ASP A 8 -0.39 -2.94 2.64
N ASN A 9 -0.88 -4.17 2.46
CA ASN A 9 -2.16 -4.47 1.81
C ASN A 9 -2.34 -3.88 0.40
N THR A 10 -1.29 -3.30 -0.17
CA THR A 10 -1.27 -2.77 -1.53
C THR A 10 -0.41 -3.63 -2.44
N ILE A 11 0.87 -3.80 -2.14
CA ILE A 11 1.74 -4.74 -2.88
C ILE A 11 1.91 -6.08 -2.19
N VAL A 12 1.73 -6.17 -0.87
CA VAL A 12 1.86 -7.39 -0.06
C VAL A 12 0.66 -7.62 0.85
N ASN A 13 0.42 -8.87 1.24
CA ASN A 13 -0.68 -9.32 2.09
C ASN A 13 -0.40 -9.16 3.61
N SER A 14 0.07 -8.00 4.05
CA SER A 14 0.53 -7.80 5.43
C SER A 14 -0.54 -8.08 6.50
N SER A 15 -1.80 -7.66 6.28
CA SER A 15 -2.88 -7.95 7.24
C SER A 15 -3.16 -9.44 7.43
N GLU A 16 -3.08 -10.24 6.36
CA GLU A 16 -3.24 -11.69 6.44
C GLU A 16 -2.18 -12.31 7.35
N VAL A 17 -0.91 -11.94 7.12
CA VAL A 17 0.21 -12.46 7.90
C VAL A 17 0.15 -12.02 9.36
N ILE A 18 -0.19 -10.75 9.63
CA ILE A 18 -0.33 -10.24 10.99
C ILE A 18 -1.46 -10.96 11.73
N VAL A 19 -2.62 -11.16 11.10
CA VAL A 19 -3.73 -11.91 11.71
C VAL A 19 -3.31 -13.35 12.00
N LYS A 20 -2.55 -14.00 11.12
CA LYS A 20 -1.98 -15.32 11.37
C LYS A 20 -1.06 -15.32 12.60
N MET A 21 -0.16 -14.37 12.72
CA MET A 21 0.76 -14.23 13.86
C MET A 21 0.01 -13.98 15.17
N LEU A 22 -1.04 -13.14 15.14
CA LEU A 22 -1.88 -12.86 16.31
C LEU A 22 -2.72 -14.07 16.69
N ASN A 23 -3.24 -14.84 15.73
CA ASN A 23 -3.92 -16.11 15.97
C ASN A 23 -3.04 -17.11 16.73
N GLU A 24 -1.79 -17.26 16.30
CA GLU A 24 -0.82 -18.13 16.99
C GLU A 24 -0.57 -17.66 18.43
N LYS A 25 -0.34 -16.34 18.59
CA LYS A 25 -0.04 -15.74 19.89
C LYS A 25 -1.21 -15.87 20.88
N PHE A 26 -2.42 -15.58 20.46
CA PHE A 26 -3.61 -15.59 21.30
C PHE A 26 -4.33 -16.94 21.30
N ARG A 27 -3.85 -17.94 20.55
CA ARG A 27 -4.48 -19.25 20.34
C ARG A 27 -5.90 -19.13 19.81
N GLU A 28 -6.10 -18.22 18.87
CA GLU A 28 -7.36 -17.93 18.20
C GLU A 28 -7.34 -18.47 16.77
N ASN A 29 -8.50 -18.39 16.10
CA ASN A 29 -8.64 -18.74 14.67
C ASN A 29 -9.52 -17.69 13.99
N LYS A 30 -9.02 -16.47 13.88
CA LYS A 30 -9.72 -15.36 13.23
C LYS A 30 -9.38 -15.33 11.74
N ASP A 31 -10.36 -14.97 10.94
CA ASP A 31 -10.22 -14.77 9.50
C ASP A 31 -9.88 -13.30 9.22
N TRP A 32 -8.73 -13.05 8.57
CA TRP A 32 -8.28 -11.70 8.24
C TRP A 32 -9.26 -10.95 7.33
N LYS A 33 -10.02 -11.65 6.49
CA LYS A 33 -11.05 -11.05 5.63
C LYS A 33 -12.18 -10.38 6.42
N LYS A 34 -12.30 -10.68 7.71
CA LYS A 34 -13.24 -10.04 8.62
C LYS A 34 -12.67 -8.81 9.32
N LEU A 35 -11.41 -8.48 9.07
CA LEU A 35 -10.76 -7.30 9.63
C LEU A 35 -11.45 -6.04 9.10
N ARG A 36 -11.91 -5.19 10.02
CA ARG A 36 -12.59 -3.93 9.72
C ARG A 36 -11.73 -2.73 10.06
N ARG A 37 -10.91 -2.84 11.08
CA ARG A 37 -10.11 -1.74 11.63
C ARG A 37 -8.63 -2.03 11.51
N TYR A 38 -7.88 -1.05 11.06
CA TYR A 38 -6.44 -1.16 10.87
C TYR A 38 -5.66 -1.38 12.19
N ASP A 39 -6.28 -1.12 13.35
CA ASP A 39 -5.72 -1.39 14.67
C ASP A 39 -5.92 -2.84 15.14
N PHE A 40 -6.51 -3.71 14.33
CA PHE A 40 -6.78 -5.15 14.57
C PHE A 40 -7.65 -5.45 15.81
N LYS A 41 -8.16 -4.43 16.51
CA LYS A 41 -8.90 -4.61 17.77
C LYS A 41 -10.28 -5.21 17.62
N ASP A 42 -10.86 -5.15 16.42
CA ASP A 42 -12.12 -5.82 16.12
C ASP A 42 -11.99 -7.34 16.08
N LEU A 43 -10.83 -7.87 15.73
CA LEU A 43 -10.51 -9.30 15.77
C LEU A 43 -9.83 -9.71 17.08
N PHE A 44 -8.95 -8.85 17.62
CA PHE A 44 -8.15 -9.11 18.80
C PHE A 44 -8.29 -7.97 19.83
N PRO A 45 -9.41 -7.88 20.58
CA PRO A 45 -9.69 -6.75 21.48
C PRO A 45 -8.65 -6.54 22.58
N SER A 46 -7.96 -7.62 23.00
CA SER A 46 -6.91 -7.57 24.02
C SER A 46 -5.53 -7.23 23.47
N CYS A 47 -5.38 -7.18 22.14
CA CYS A 47 -4.10 -6.84 21.51
C CYS A 47 -3.75 -5.36 21.75
N SER A 48 -2.54 -5.11 22.23
CA SER A 48 -2.03 -3.76 22.38
C SER A 48 -1.45 -3.24 21.05
N TYR A 49 -1.40 -1.92 20.89
CA TYR A 49 -0.74 -1.29 19.74
C TYR A 49 0.74 -1.74 19.60
N TRP A 50 1.45 -1.86 20.72
CA TRP A 50 2.83 -2.33 20.74
C TRP A 50 2.99 -3.77 20.20
N GLU A 51 2.04 -4.66 20.47
CA GLU A 51 2.08 -6.03 19.96
C GLU A 51 1.89 -6.06 18.44
N ILE A 52 1.03 -5.20 17.91
CA ILE A 52 0.84 -5.05 16.47
C ILE A 52 2.11 -4.50 15.83
N GLU A 53 2.70 -3.46 16.41
CA GLU A 53 3.95 -2.86 15.92
C GLU A 53 5.08 -3.90 15.91
N LYS A 54 5.18 -4.76 16.92
CA LYS A 54 6.14 -5.87 16.95
C LYS A 54 5.88 -6.91 15.84
N CYS A 55 4.64 -7.13 15.44
CA CYS A 55 4.38 -7.97 14.26
C CYS A 55 4.97 -7.32 12.99
N PHE A 56 4.74 -6.03 12.78
CA PHE A 56 5.29 -5.28 11.63
C PHE A 56 6.83 -5.23 11.63
N GLU A 57 7.48 -5.34 12.78
CA GLU A 57 8.94 -5.33 12.91
C GLU A 57 9.59 -6.72 12.86
N SER A 58 8.78 -7.81 12.91
CA SER A 58 9.32 -9.15 13.05
C SER A 58 9.95 -9.69 11.75
N ASP A 59 10.99 -10.50 11.88
CA ASP A 59 11.55 -11.24 10.73
C ASP A 59 10.51 -12.21 10.17
N LYS A 60 9.75 -12.88 11.05
CA LYS A 60 8.69 -13.80 10.64
C LYS A 60 7.69 -13.17 9.69
N MET A 61 7.30 -11.90 9.90
CA MET A 61 6.42 -11.21 8.98
C MET A 61 7.05 -11.14 7.58
N PHE A 62 8.31 -10.70 7.48
CA PHE A 62 8.99 -10.53 6.20
C PHE A 62 9.37 -11.84 5.52
N GLU A 63 9.43 -12.95 6.26
CA GLU A 63 9.57 -14.31 5.72
C GLU A 63 8.25 -14.84 5.13
N GLU A 64 7.10 -14.41 5.67
CA GLU A 64 5.79 -14.94 5.32
C GLU A 64 4.97 -14.04 4.38
N ILE A 65 5.25 -12.72 4.30
CA ILE A 65 4.54 -11.86 3.36
C ILE A 65 4.89 -12.21 1.91
N GLU A 66 3.87 -12.14 1.08
CA GLU A 66 4.00 -12.38 -0.35
C GLU A 66 3.45 -11.18 -1.13
N LEU A 67 3.96 -10.98 -2.34
CA LEU A 67 3.34 -10.04 -3.27
C LEU A 67 1.93 -10.55 -3.62
N PHE A 68 0.98 -9.62 -3.71
CA PHE A 68 -0.31 -9.98 -4.30
C PHE A 68 -0.13 -10.47 -5.73
N PRO A 69 -1.04 -11.33 -6.24
CA PRO A 69 -1.00 -11.76 -7.63
C PRO A 69 -0.86 -10.57 -8.58
N GLU A 70 -0.02 -10.73 -9.62
CA GLU A 70 0.18 -9.78 -10.72
C GLU A 70 0.89 -8.45 -10.35
N VAL A 71 1.30 -8.26 -9.10
CA VAL A 71 2.11 -7.08 -8.69
C VAL A 71 3.39 -6.98 -9.50
N TYR A 72 4.19 -8.05 -9.49
CA TYR A 72 5.49 -8.06 -10.16
C TYR A 72 5.34 -7.86 -11.67
N GLU A 73 4.46 -8.62 -12.31
CA GLU A 73 4.21 -8.58 -13.76
C GLU A 73 3.72 -7.20 -14.19
N THR A 74 2.80 -6.62 -13.42
CA THR A 74 2.30 -5.27 -13.68
C THR A 74 3.42 -4.25 -13.58
N LEU A 75 4.13 -4.18 -12.46
CA LEU A 75 5.18 -3.18 -12.26
C LEU A 75 6.33 -3.33 -13.27
N ASN A 76 6.73 -4.58 -13.58
CA ASN A 76 7.73 -4.84 -14.61
C ASN A 76 7.28 -4.38 -16.01
N SER A 77 5.99 -4.48 -16.34
CA SER A 77 5.43 -4.01 -17.62
C SER A 77 5.44 -2.48 -17.75
N PHE A 78 5.47 -1.77 -16.62
CA PHE A 78 5.44 -0.31 -16.58
C PHE A 78 6.75 0.35 -16.18
N LYS A 79 7.83 -0.40 -15.88
CA LYS A 79 9.11 0.13 -15.39
C LYS A 79 9.74 1.23 -16.26
N ASP A 80 9.55 1.11 -17.58
CA ASP A 80 10.10 2.07 -18.56
C ASP A 80 9.03 3.08 -19.04
N LYS A 81 7.81 3.01 -18.51
CA LYS A 81 6.70 3.90 -18.89
C LYS A 81 6.51 5.06 -17.92
N PHE A 82 6.99 4.95 -16.71
CA PHE A 82 7.03 6.03 -15.72
C PHE A 82 8.44 6.56 -15.57
N ASP A 83 8.58 7.86 -15.28
CA ASP A 83 9.88 8.51 -15.07
C ASP A 83 10.54 8.03 -13.77
N ARG A 84 9.72 7.66 -12.78
CA ARG A 84 10.12 7.08 -11.51
C ARG A 84 8.99 6.19 -10.97
N MET A 85 9.38 5.09 -10.32
CA MET A 85 8.48 4.27 -9.50
C MET A 85 8.99 4.27 -8.06
N SER A 86 8.09 4.51 -7.11
CA SER A 86 8.45 4.58 -5.70
C SER A 86 7.41 3.88 -4.83
N VAL A 87 7.86 3.06 -3.89
CA VAL A 87 7.03 2.56 -2.79
C VAL A 87 7.03 3.62 -1.69
N VAL A 88 5.85 4.13 -1.32
CA VAL A 88 5.68 5.16 -0.28
C VAL A 88 4.97 4.55 0.92
N THR A 89 5.67 4.38 2.01
CA THR A 89 5.16 3.64 3.17
C THR A 89 5.50 4.30 4.50
N ILE A 90 4.67 4.06 5.51
CA ILE A 90 4.88 4.54 6.89
C ILE A 90 5.35 3.36 7.75
N GLY A 91 6.27 3.61 8.68
CA GLY A 91 6.72 2.59 9.62
C GLY A 91 7.74 3.09 10.63
N THR A 92 8.11 2.23 11.58
CA THR A 92 9.28 2.45 12.44
C THR A 92 10.56 2.29 11.64
N ASP A 93 11.70 2.78 12.16
CA ASP A 93 12.99 2.63 11.48
C ASP A 93 13.30 1.16 11.15
N ILE A 94 12.99 0.23 12.08
CA ILE A 94 13.18 -1.21 11.89
C ILE A 94 12.29 -1.75 10.76
N ASN A 95 11.01 -1.37 10.77
CA ASN A 95 10.06 -1.81 9.76
C ASN A 95 10.44 -1.26 8.37
N LEU A 96 10.81 0.02 8.28
CA LEU A 96 11.22 0.67 7.02
C LEU A 96 12.48 0.03 6.43
N GLU A 97 13.47 -0.31 7.27
CA GLU A 97 14.68 -1.01 6.82
C GLU A 97 14.33 -2.38 6.20
N LYS A 98 13.43 -3.14 6.85
CA LYS A 98 13.00 -4.45 6.36
C LYS A 98 12.19 -4.34 5.07
N LYS A 99 11.29 -3.38 4.97
CA LYS A 99 10.54 -3.08 3.73
C LYS A 99 11.49 -2.73 2.58
N MET A 100 12.51 -1.92 2.84
CA MET A 100 13.50 -1.58 1.83
C MET A 100 14.26 -2.80 1.32
N ARG A 101 14.68 -3.71 2.21
CA ARG A 101 15.31 -4.97 1.82
C ARG A 101 14.35 -5.83 1.01
N PHE A 102 13.12 -5.99 1.47
CA PHE A 102 12.09 -6.77 0.77
C PHE A 102 11.88 -6.26 -0.65
N VAL A 103 11.68 -4.95 -0.84
CA VAL A 103 11.51 -4.35 -2.17
C VAL A 103 12.72 -4.62 -3.06
N LYS A 104 13.93 -4.41 -2.53
CA LYS A 104 15.17 -4.65 -3.26
C LYS A 104 15.36 -6.11 -3.69
N ASP A 105 14.93 -7.05 -2.85
CA ASP A 105 15.10 -8.49 -3.10
C ASP A 105 14.02 -9.04 -4.04
N ARG A 106 12.84 -8.41 -4.10
CA ARG A 106 11.70 -8.90 -4.89
C ARG A 106 11.61 -8.32 -6.29
N PHE A 107 12.15 -7.10 -6.51
CA PHE A 107 12.08 -6.46 -7.81
C PHE A 107 13.46 -6.41 -8.47
N SER A 108 13.54 -6.91 -9.72
CA SER A 108 14.77 -6.92 -10.52
C SER A 108 15.00 -5.62 -11.31
N PHE A 109 14.13 -4.64 -11.14
CA PHE A 109 14.18 -3.32 -11.78
C PHE A 109 14.18 -2.22 -10.69
N ASP A 110 14.51 -1.01 -11.12
CA ASP A 110 14.64 0.11 -10.19
C ASP A 110 13.28 0.56 -9.65
N ILE A 111 13.12 0.46 -8.33
CA ILE A 111 11.99 0.96 -7.57
C ILE A 111 12.49 1.49 -6.23
N GLU A 112 12.26 2.77 -5.99
CA GLU A 112 12.71 3.45 -4.77
C GLU A 112 11.75 3.18 -3.60
N LEU A 113 12.26 3.17 -2.38
CA LEU A 113 11.42 3.20 -1.18
C LEU A 113 11.52 4.57 -0.50
N ILE A 114 10.39 5.26 -0.40
CA ILE A 114 10.21 6.50 0.35
C ILE A 114 9.57 6.13 1.69
N GLY A 115 10.40 6.00 2.71
CA GLY A 115 9.98 5.68 4.07
C GLY A 115 9.60 6.92 4.86
N ILE A 116 8.40 6.91 5.46
CA ILE A 116 7.89 7.95 6.35
C ILE A 116 7.88 7.40 7.76
N LYS A 117 8.53 8.10 8.70
CA LYS A 117 8.56 7.66 10.10
C LYS A 117 7.18 7.76 10.73
N ASN A 118 6.79 6.70 11.43
CA ASN A 118 5.58 6.68 12.25
C ASN A 118 5.80 7.45 13.56
N ASP A 119 5.69 8.78 13.50
CA ASP A 119 5.81 9.69 14.65
C ASP A 119 4.44 10.21 15.14
N GLY A 120 3.35 9.66 14.61
CA GLY A 120 1.98 10.08 14.92
C GLY A 120 1.56 11.43 14.31
N ARG A 121 2.42 12.06 13.49
CA ARG A 121 2.17 13.36 12.84
C ARG A 121 2.39 13.31 11.34
N SER A 122 3.39 12.56 10.91
CA SER A 122 3.76 12.43 9.52
C SER A 122 2.76 11.55 8.76
N ASN A 123 2.42 11.94 7.55
CA ASN A 123 1.54 11.21 6.66
C ASN A 123 2.07 11.25 5.21
N LYS A 124 1.46 10.51 4.31
CA LYS A 124 1.89 10.43 2.91
C LYS A 124 1.70 11.75 2.13
N GLY A 125 0.90 12.68 2.64
CA GLY A 125 0.77 14.03 2.10
C GLY A 125 2.05 14.89 2.18
N SER A 126 3.06 14.46 2.95
CA SER A 126 4.38 15.11 2.96
C SER A 126 5.22 14.82 1.72
N VAL A 127 4.85 13.81 0.92
CA VAL A 127 5.52 13.46 -0.32
C VAL A 127 4.89 14.22 -1.49
N ASP A 128 5.71 14.89 -2.29
CA ASP A 128 5.22 15.58 -3.49
C ASP A 128 4.94 14.58 -4.62
N MET A 129 3.65 14.33 -4.88
CA MET A 129 3.15 13.39 -5.87
C MET A 129 2.40 14.09 -7.02
N ARG A 130 2.48 15.44 -7.16
CA ARG A 130 1.69 16.23 -8.12
C ARG A 130 1.73 15.72 -9.57
N ASN A 131 2.84 15.15 -9.99
CA ASN A 131 3.01 14.58 -11.33
C ASN A 131 2.92 13.06 -11.31
N GLY A 132 2.01 12.50 -10.50
CA GLY A 132 2.00 11.07 -10.30
C GLY A 132 0.64 10.43 -10.19
N VAL A 133 0.69 9.12 -10.32
CA VAL A 133 -0.37 8.18 -9.94
C VAL A 133 -0.03 7.65 -8.56
N PHE A 134 -0.97 7.62 -7.64
CA PHE A 134 -0.79 7.04 -6.32
C PHE A 134 -1.78 5.91 -6.07
N ILE A 135 -1.26 4.74 -5.68
CA ILE A 135 -2.02 3.52 -5.37
C ILE A 135 -1.87 3.23 -3.89
N ASP A 136 -2.99 3.11 -3.18
CA ASP A 136 -3.01 2.87 -1.73
C ASP A 136 -4.29 2.11 -1.34
N ASP A 137 -4.27 1.31 -0.27
CA ASP A 137 -5.47 0.67 0.28
C ASP A 137 -6.22 1.55 1.29
N HIS A 138 -5.60 2.67 1.72
CA HIS A 138 -6.13 3.57 2.74
C HIS A 138 -6.62 4.89 2.16
N ILE A 139 -7.93 5.15 2.29
CA ILE A 139 -8.58 6.34 1.71
C ILE A 139 -7.98 7.65 2.24
N ASP A 140 -7.65 7.75 3.54
CA ASP A 140 -7.08 8.97 4.12
C ASP A 140 -5.68 9.28 3.55
N CYS A 141 -4.90 8.25 3.18
CA CYS A 141 -3.63 8.42 2.50
C CYS A 141 -3.82 9.03 1.12
N LEU A 142 -4.82 8.57 0.38
CA LEU A 142 -5.17 9.11 -0.93
C LEU A 142 -5.69 10.55 -0.81
N HIS A 143 -6.56 10.83 0.17
CA HIS A 143 -7.08 12.18 0.41
C HIS A 143 -5.97 13.18 0.78
N SER A 144 -5.06 12.77 1.66
CA SER A 144 -3.95 13.63 2.09
C SER A 144 -2.89 13.86 1.00
N SER A 145 -2.81 13.00 -0.01
CA SER A 145 -1.85 13.14 -1.10
C SER A 145 -2.26 14.21 -2.11
N ASN A 146 -1.25 14.79 -2.76
CA ASN A 146 -1.45 15.70 -3.89
C ASN A 146 -1.29 15.00 -5.25
N ALA A 147 -1.38 13.67 -5.30
CA ALA A 147 -1.30 12.90 -6.53
C ALA A 147 -2.41 13.28 -7.50
N LYS A 148 -2.08 13.37 -8.79
CA LYS A 148 -3.03 13.74 -9.84
C LYS A 148 -4.04 12.64 -10.13
N VAL A 149 -3.61 11.39 -10.06
CA VAL A 149 -4.48 10.23 -10.20
C VAL A 149 -4.36 9.40 -8.93
N LYS A 150 -5.49 9.00 -8.38
CA LYS A 150 -5.58 8.24 -7.13
C LYS A 150 -6.31 6.94 -7.39
N ILE A 151 -5.74 5.84 -6.93
CA ILE A 151 -6.28 4.49 -7.09
C ILE A 151 -6.37 3.85 -5.71
N LEU A 152 -7.58 3.55 -5.27
CA LEU A 152 -7.86 2.80 -4.05
C LEU A 152 -7.95 1.31 -4.39
N ILE A 153 -7.05 0.50 -3.84
CA ILE A 153 -7.17 -0.95 -3.92
C ILE A 153 -7.90 -1.50 -2.68
N LYS A 154 -8.98 -2.23 -2.88
CA LYS A 154 -9.76 -2.86 -1.82
C LYS A 154 -9.44 -4.35 -1.76
N THR A 155 -8.54 -4.74 -0.88
CA THR A 155 -8.15 -6.14 -0.66
C THR A 155 -9.11 -6.87 0.28
N SER A 156 -9.93 -6.13 1.06
CA SER A 156 -11.01 -6.67 1.89
C SER A 156 -12.26 -5.80 1.76
N GLU A 157 -13.41 -6.43 1.51
CA GLU A 157 -14.70 -5.72 1.42
C GLU A 157 -15.17 -5.12 2.76
N ASN A 158 -14.62 -5.61 3.87
CA ASN A 158 -15.03 -5.22 5.22
C ASN A 158 -14.21 -4.07 5.79
N SER A 159 -13.11 -3.66 5.14
CA SER A 159 -12.21 -2.65 5.68
C SER A 159 -12.86 -1.27 5.76
N GLU A 160 -12.82 -0.66 6.95
CA GLU A 160 -13.35 0.69 7.17
C GLU A 160 -12.43 1.77 6.61
N TRP A 161 -11.12 1.49 6.52
CA TRP A 161 -10.12 2.42 5.99
C TRP A 161 -10.15 2.58 4.47
N SER A 162 -10.90 1.74 3.75
CA SER A 162 -11.07 1.83 2.29
C SER A 162 -12.50 2.19 1.88
N LYS A 163 -13.26 2.86 2.76
CA LYS A 163 -14.56 3.41 2.42
C LYS A 163 -14.41 4.70 1.63
N ILE A 164 -15.12 4.80 0.53
CA ILE A 164 -15.17 5.98 -0.33
C ILE A 164 -16.48 6.75 -0.12
N GLU A 165 -16.40 8.06 -0.32
CA GLU A 165 -17.57 8.93 -0.37
C GLU A 165 -18.03 9.11 -1.83
N PRO A 166 -19.33 9.42 -2.09
CA PRO A 166 -19.87 9.49 -3.45
C PRO A 166 -19.22 10.54 -4.39
N ASN A 167 -18.48 11.49 -3.83
CA ASN A 167 -17.84 12.58 -4.58
C ASN A 167 -16.31 12.42 -4.68
N ASP A 168 -15.76 11.30 -4.25
CA ASP A 168 -14.33 11.05 -4.36
C ASP A 168 -13.93 10.80 -5.82
N ASP A 169 -13.00 11.61 -6.32
CA ASP A 169 -12.39 11.42 -7.63
C ASP A 169 -11.23 10.41 -7.54
N ILE A 170 -11.59 9.15 -7.27
CA ILE A 170 -10.68 8.06 -7.01
C ILE A 170 -11.12 6.82 -7.78
N TYR A 171 -10.20 6.19 -8.52
CA TYR A 171 -10.46 4.88 -9.09
C TYR A 171 -10.46 3.82 -7.99
N VAL A 172 -11.50 2.98 -7.97
CA VAL A 172 -11.61 1.88 -6.99
C VAL A 172 -11.46 0.56 -7.70
N VAL A 173 -10.54 -0.26 -7.22
CA VAL A 173 -10.19 -1.55 -7.80
C VAL A 173 -10.09 -2.63 -6.72
N SER A 174 -10.18 -3.90 -7.13
CA SER A 174 -10.14 -5.05 -6.22
C SER A 174 -8.88 -5.91 -6.39
N ASN A 175 -8.09 -5.67 -7.44
CA ASN A 175 -6.92 -6.48 -7.78
C ASN A 175 -5.95 -5.73 -8.71
N TRP A 176 -4.76 -6.31 -8.89
CA TRP A 176 -3.71 -5.73 -9.71
C TRP A 176 -3.95 -5.84 -11.22
N TYR A 177 -4.83 -6.71 -11.68
CA TYR A 177 -5.25 -6.76 -13.08
C TYR A 177 -6.04 -5.51 -13.47
N GLU A 178 -6.92 -5.04 -12.58
CA GLU A 178 -7.65 -3.77 -12.79
C GLU A 178 -6.70 -2.57 -12.74
N ILE A 179 -5.70 -2.57 -11.82
CA ILE A 179 -4.63 -1.56 -11.78
C ILE A 179 -3.87 -1.53 -13.10
N TYR A 180 -3.48 -2.70 -13.64
CA TYR A 180 -2.81 -2.78 -14.94
C TYR A 180 -3.60 -2.04 -16.03
N SER A 181 -4.90 -2.28 -16.10
CA SER A 181 -5.78 -1.67 -17.12
C SER A 181 -5.83 -0.14 -17.01
N ILE A 182 -5.89 0.38 -15.78
CA ILE A 182 -5.86 1.83 -15.51
C ILE A 182 -4.48 2.41 -15.88
N LEU A 183 -3.38 1.79 -15.45
CA LEU A 183 -2.04 2.27 -15.77
C LEU A 183 -1.75 2.22 -17.27
N ASP A 184 -2.25 1.21 -17.99
CA ASP A 184 -2.12 1.13 -19.45
C ASP A 184 -2.87 2.27 -20.13
N PHE A 185 -4.09 2.59 -19.69
CA PHE A 185 -4.84 3.73 -20.17
C PHE A 185 -4.11 5.06 -19.91
N ILE A 186 -3.65 5.29 -18.67
CA ILE A 186 -2.94 6.50 -18.28
C ILE A 186 -1.66 6.68 -19.10
N THR A 187 -0.86 5.61 -19.25
CA THR A 187 0.43 5.70 -19.95
C THR A 187 0.28 5.89 -21.46
N LYS A 188 -0.80 5.42 -22.07
CA LYS A 188 -1.15 5.68 -23.47
C LYS A 188 -1.68 7.10 -23.71
N ASN A 189 -2.20 7.75 -22.67
CA ASN A 189 -2.82 9.08 -22.75
C ASN A 189 -2.09 10.10 -21.85
N LYS A 190 -0.76 9.97 -21.68
CA LYS A 190 0.04 10.81 -20.76
C LYS A 190 -0.22 12.31 -20.91
N GLU A 191 -0.41 12.77 -22.13
CA GLU A 191 -0.65 14.19 -22.40
C GLU A 191 -1.87 14.74 -21.63
N MET A 192 -2.92 13.97 -21.47
CA MET A 192 -4.11 14.38 -20.71
C MET A 192 -3.81 14.63 -19.21
N TYR A 193 -2.74 14.03 -18.70
CA TYR A 193 -2.35 14.11 -17.30
C TYR A 193 -1.17 15.05 -17.01
N LEU A 194 -0.56 15.63 -18.06
CA LEU A 194 0.61 16.54 -17.93
C LEU A 194 0.25 18.03 -18.08
N TRP A 195 -0.97 18.38 -18.52
CA TRP A 195 -1.31 19.73 -18.96
C TRP A 195 -1.53 20.77 -17.85
N ASP A 196 -1.49 20.41 -16.56
CA ASP A 196 -1.73 21.37 -15.46
C ASP A 196 -0.44 21.92 -14.81
N THR A 197 0.68 21.90 -15.51
CA THR A 197 2.00 22.34 -14.99
C THR A 197 2.54 23.63 -15.64
N LEU A 198 1.67 24.42 -16.29
CA LEU A 198 2.01 25.75 -16.82
C LEU A 198 1.39 26.87 -15.98
#